data_7e56810098ea7101e36c2e93339a5513
#
_entry.id   7e56810098ea7101e36c2e93339a5513
#
_cell.length_a   1.000
_cell.length_b   1.000
_cell.length_c   1.000
_cell.angle_alpha   90.00
_cell.angle_beta   90.00
_cell.angle_gamma   90.00
#
_symmetry.space_group_name_H-M   'P 1'
#
loop_
_entity.id
_entity.type
_entity.pdbx_description
1 polymer ?
#
loop_
_entity_poly.entity_id
_entity_poly.type
_entity_poly.pdbx_seq_one_letter_code
_entity_poly.pdbx_strand_id
1 'polypeptide(L)'
;MENDNDRISREIIREVADNNVYREACRLLGVRDSVELAILTMELPLDLPLTRLKGLLGFTPDKNKGRYDHRLRRHVVALAVNLYMSAKKHVNVAEIVSRLPKEQALYKIQLAILKSLRKAYLLTTNPAGR
;
A
#
# COMPACT_ATOMS: atom_id res chain seq x y z
N MET A 1 -24.09 -14.12 9.01
CA MET A 1 -24.29 -12.80 9.65
C MET A 1 -22.98 -12.01 9.58
N GLU A 2 -23.08 -10.80 9.08
CA GLU A 2 -21.92 -9.92 8.97
C GLU A 2 -21.51 -9.36 10.32
N ASN A 3 -20.23 -9.36 10.65
CA ASN A 3 -19.76 -8.74 11.87
C ASN A 3 -19.47 -7.24 11.65
N ASP A 4 -19.24 -6.51 12.75
CA ASP A 4 -19.01 -5.06 12.67
C ASP A 4 -17.75 -4.72 11.89
N ASN A 5 -16.72 -5.54 11.97
CA ASN A 5 -15.46 -5.30 11.23
C ASN A 5 -15.69 -5.36 9.73
N ASP A 6 -16.47 -6.33 9.26
CA ASP A 6 -16.77 -6.45 7.82
C ASP A 6 -17.57 -5.26 7.32
N ARG A 7 -18.53 -4.78 8.14
CA ARG A 7 -19.31 -3.62 7.80
C ARG A 7 -18.46 -2.36 7.70
N ILE A 8 -17.58 -2.15 8.70
CA ILE A 8 -16.68 -0.99 8.72
C ILE A 8 -15.74 -1.04 7.52
N SER A 9 -15.19 -2.21 7.21
CA SER A 9 -14.31 -2.37 6.05
C SER A 9 -15.01 -1.99 4.75
N ARG A 10 -16.26 -2.42 4.58
CA ARG A 10 -17.02 -2.07 3.38
C ARG A 10 -17.35 -0.59 3.30
N GLU A 11 -17.61 0.03 4.44
CA GLU A 11 -17.86 1.47 4.48
C GLU A 11 -16.61 2.26 4.09
N ILE A 12 -15.44 1.85 4.58
CA ILE A 12 -14.17 2.49 4.23
C ILE A 12 -13.91 2.38 2.73
N ILE A 13 -14.09 1.19 2.18
CA ILE A 13 -13.89 0.97 0.74
C ILE A 13 -14.88 1.82 -0.06
N ARG A 14 -16.13 1.90 0.38
CA ARG A 14 -17.14 2.69 -0.29
C ARG A 14 -16.78 4.18 -0.32
N GLU A 15 -16.24 4.69 0.79
CA GLU A 15 -15.85 6.10 0.86
C GLU A 15 -14.72 6.45 -0.12
N VAL A 16 -13.83 5.50 -0.41
CA VAL A 16 -12.70 5.75 -1.31
C VAL A 16 -12.92 5.21 -2.71
N ALA A 17 -14.05 4.55 -2.98
CA ALA A 17 -14.27 3.88 -4.26
C ALA A 17 -14.12 4.82 -5.45
N ASP A 18 -14.49 6.10 -5.29
CA ASP A 18 -14.39 7.09 -6.34
C ASP A 18 -13.08 7.88 -6.29
N ASN A 19 -12.22 7.59 -5.33
CA ASN A 19 -10.92 8.28 -5.23
C ASN A 19 -9.98 7.80 -6.32
N ASN A 20 -9.51 8.71 -7.14
CA ASN A 20 -8.66 8.36 -8.28
C ASN A 20 -7.33 7.74 -7.87
N VAL A 21 -6.74 8.20 -6.77
CA VAL A 21 -5.48 7.63 -6.27
C VAL A 21 -5.68 6.18 -5.85
N TYR A 22 -6.74 5.91 -5.09
CA TYR A 22 -7.05 4.55 -4.65
C TYR A 22 -7.29 3.63 -5.85
N ARG A 23 -8.10 4.06 -6.81
CA ARG A 23 -8.40 3.26 -8.00
C ARG A 23 -7.15 2.95 -8.80
N GLU A 24 -6.29 3.94 -8.99
CA GLU A 24 -5.05 3.74 -9.75
C GLU A 24 -4.08 2.82 -9.00
N ALA A 25 -3.99 2.98 -7.66
CA ALA A 25 -3.15 2.10 -6.86
C ALA A 25 -3.65 0.66 -6.91
N CYS A 26 -4.97 0.46 -6.86
CA CYS A 26 -5.56 -0.88 -7.02
C CYS A 26 -5.17 -1.48 -8.36
N ARG A 27 -5.22 -0.69 -9.43
CA ARG A 27 -4.84 -1.14 -10.76
C ARG A 27 -3.37 -1.52 -10.81
N LEU A 28 -2.50 -0.69 -10.26
CA LEU A 28 -1.06 -0.93 -10.28
C LEU A 28 -0.67 -2.18 -9.48
N LEU A 29 -1.35 -2.44 -8.39
CA LEU A 29 -1.08 -3.59 -7.53
C LEU A 29 -1.86 -4.84 -7.94
N GLY A 30 -2.83 -4.69 -8.82
CA GLY A 30 -3.66 -5.82 -9.24
C GLY A 30 -4.63 -6.29 -8.17
N VAL A 31 -5.11 -5.40 -7.32
CA VAL A 31 -6.10 -5.72 -6.29
C VAL A 31 -7.41 -5.02 -6.61
N ARG A 32 -8.52 -5.59 -6.12
CA ARG A 32 -9.84 -4.99 -6.34
C ARG A 32 -10.25 -4.10 -5.18
N ASP A 33 -10.41 -4.71 -4.01
CA ASP A 33 -10.86 -4.00 -2.82
C ASP A 33 -9.93 -4.33 -1.68
N SER A 34 -9.37 -3.31 -1.06
CA SER A 34 -8.45 -3.50 0.05
C SER A 34 -8.67 -2.39 1.05
N VAL A 35 -9.09 -2.75 2.26
CA VAL A 35 -9.29 -1.78 3.32
C VAL A 35 -7.94 -1.18 3.74
N GLU A 36 -6.88 -1.98 3.77
CA GLU A 36 -5.54 -1.49 4.10
C GLU A 36 -5.08 -0.46 3.08
N LEU A 37 -5.27 -0.74 1.80
CA LEU A 37 -4.89 0.19 0.75
C LEU A 37 -5.73 1.46 0.81
N ALA A 38 -7.01 1.34 1.11
CA ALA A 38 -7.89 2.49 1.27
C ALA A 38 -7.43 3.40 2.41
N ILE A 39 -7.10 2.82 3.55
CA ILE A 39 -6.60 3.57 4.71
C ILE A 39 -5.29 4.28 4.36
N LEU A 40 -4.36 3.56 3.71
CA LEU A 40 -3.09 4.14 3.30
C LEU A 40 -3.28 5.29 2.31
N THR A 41 -4.22 5.14 1.39
CA THR A 41 -4.54 6.20 0.42
C THR A 41 -5.01 7.46 1.12
N MET A 42 -5.87 7.31 2.13
CA MET A 42 -6.44 8.45 2.84
C MET A 42 -5.46 9.10 3.82
N GLU A 43 -4.58 8.31 4.42
CA GLU A 43 -3.79 8.80 5.56
C GLU A 43 -2.32 9.05 5.25
N LEU A 44 -1.75 8.43 4.22
CA LEU A 44 -0.35 8.73 3.87
C LEU A 44 -0.25 10.08 3.18
N PRO A 45 0.74 10.91 3.58
CA PRO A 45 0.98 12.19 2.92
C PRO A 45 1.72 11.96 1.59
N LEU A 46 1.00 11.54 0.57
CA LEU A 46 1.58 11.12 -0.71
C LEU A 46 2.20 12.26 -1.51
N ASP A 47 2.00 13.50 -1.09
CA ASP A 47 2.66 14.67 -1.67
C ASP A 47 4.15 14.73 -1.29
N LEU A 48 4.56 14.00 -0.25
CA LEU A 48 5.97 13.95 0.16
C LEU A 48 6.80 13.10 -0.81
N PRO A 49 8.10 13.40 -0.94
CA PRO A 49 8.99 12.55 -1.73
C PRO A 49 9.05 11.12 -1.19
N LEU A 50 9.39 10.18 -2.06
CA LEU A 50 9.44 8.76 -1.69
C LEU A 50 10.38 8.51 -0.51
N THR A 51 11.52 9.21 -0.46
CA THR A 51 12.48 9.05 0.65
C THR A 51 11.86 9.43 2.00
N ARG A 52 11.03 10.48 2.01
CA ARG A 52 10.33 10.89 3.23
C ARG A 52 9.27 9.88 3.63
N LEU A 53 8.55 9.35 2.67
CA LEU A 53 7.55 8.32 2.93
C LEU A 53 8.21 7.05 3.48
N LYS A 54 9.36 6.67 2.95
CA LYS A 54 10.11 5.52 3.47
C LYS A 54 10.51 5.74 4.93
N GLY A 55 10.96 6.95 5.26
CA GLY A 55 11.30 7.27 6.64
C GLY A 55 10.10 7.22 7.57
N LEU A 56 8.96 7.75 7.11
CA LEU A 56 7.72 7.75 7.88
C LEU A 56 7.28 6.32 8.22
N LEU A 57 7.51 5.38 7.32
CA LEU A 57 7.12 3.98 7.51
C LEU A 57 8.25 3.11 8.09
N GLY A 58 9.39 3.71 8.42
CA GLY A 58 10.49 2.99 9.03
C GLY A 58 11.24 2.07 8.09
N PHE A 59 11.25 2.38 6.79
CA PHE A 59 11.96 1.57 5.79
C PHE A 59 13.42 1.94 5.60
N THR A 60 13.87 3.03 6.21
CA THR A 60 15.27 3.44 6.12
C THR A 60 16.02 3.02 7.37
N PRO A 61 17.25 2.49 7.25
CA PRO A 61 18.10 2.23 8.40
C PRO A 61 18.52 3.58 8.96
N ASP A 62 17.92 3.95 10.09
CA ASP A 62 17.88 5.33 10.43
C ASP A 62 18.34 5.63 11.83
N LYS A 63 18.87 6.82 11.98
CA LYS A 63 19.13 7.48 13.24
C LYS A 63 17.83 7.77 14.00
N ASN A 64 16.68 7.62 13.37
CA ASN A 64 15.36 7.89 13.97
C ASN A 64 14.63 6.62 14.38
N LYS A 65 15.34 5.63 14.89
CA LYS A 65 14.72 4.39 15.34
C LYS A 65 13.55 4.67 16.27
N GLY A 66 12.38 4.10 15.92
CA GLY A 66 11.18 4.24 16.72
C GLY A 66 10.36 5.49 16.45
N ARG A 67 10.79 6.35 15.54
CA ARG A 67 10.07 7.59 15.20
C ARG A 67 9.23 7.50 13.95
N TYR A 68 8.94 6.30 13.49
CA TYR A 68 8.06 6.13 12.34
C TYR A 68 6.62 5.89 12.81
N ASP A 69 5.69 6.02 11.86
CA ASP A 69 4.27 5.81 12.15
C ASP A 69 3.97 4.32 12.20
N HIS A 70 3.88 3.79 13.41
CA HIS A 70 3.64 2.35 13.62
C HIS A 70 2.28 1.91 13.09
N ARG A 71 1.27 2.76 13.18
CA ARG A 71 -0.07 2.44 12.72
C ARG A 71 -0.11 2.29 11.21
N LEU A 72 0.44 3.25 10.49
CA LEU A 72 0.50 3.17 9.03
C LEU A 72 1.36 2.02 8.57
N ARG A 73 2.49 1.78 9.25
CA ARG A 73 3.34 0.64 8.91
C ARG A 73 2.60 -0.68 9.05
N ARG A 74 1.77 -0.83 10.09
CA ARG A 74 1.00 -2.06 10.26
C ARG A 74 0.06 -2.31 9.08
N HIS A 75 -0.55 -1.27 8.54
CA HIS A 75 -1.40 -1.42 7.36
C HIS A 75 -0.60 -1.85 6.13
N VAL A 76 0.59 -1.29 5.95
CA VAL A 76 1.47 -1.71 4.85
C VAL A 76 1.87 -3.18 5.01
N VAL A 77 2.25 -3.58 6.22
CA VAL A 77 2.64 -4.97 6.50
C VAL A 77 1.45 -5.91 6.27
N ALA A 78 0.26 -5.55 6.76
CA ALA A 78 -0.93 -6.38 6.57
C ALA A 78 -1.26 -6.58 5.09
N LEU A 79 -1.18 -5.51 4.31
CA LEU A 79 -1.42 -5.60 2.87
C LEU A 79 -0.36 -6.47 2.20
N ALA A 80 0.91 -6.29 2.58
CA ALA A 80 2.00 -7.09 2.01
C ALA A 80 1.82 -8.58 2.32
N VAL A 81 1.41 -8.91 3.53
CA VAL A 81 1.14 -10.32 3.89
C VAL A 81 -0.02 -10.86 3.06
N ASN A 82 -1.08 -10.09 2.90
CA ASN A 82 -2.22 -10.51 2.08
C ASN A 82 -1.80 -10.77 0.63
N LEU A 83 -0.99 -9.88 0.05
CA LEU A 83 -0.49 -10.06 -1.30
C LEU A 83 0.45 -11.27 -1.41
N TYR A 84 1.28 -11.48 -0.39
CA TYR A 84 2.16 -12.63 -0.34
C TYR A 84 1.36 -13.95 -0.33
N MET A 85 0.34 -14.01 0.51
CA MET A 85 -0.49 -15.20 0.65
C MET A 85 -1.31 -15.49 -0.61
N SER A 86 -1.63 -14.46 -1.39
CA SER A 86 -2.39 -14.60 -2.64
C SER A 86 -1.53 -14.36 -3.88
N ALA A 87 -0.22 -14.63 -3.77
CA ALA A 87 0.75 -14.27 -4.81
C ALA A 87 0.40 -14.82 -6.20
N LYS A 88 -0.23 -16.00 -6.25
CA LYS A 88 -0.60 -16.61 -7.53
C LYS A 88 -1.60 -15.78 -8.33
N LYS A 89 -2.33 -14.88 -7.66
CA LYS A 89 -3.34 -14.03 -8.32
C LYS A 89 -2.76 -12.69 -8.79
N HIS A 90 -1.51 -12.39 -8.45
CA HIS A 90 -0.89 -11.10 -8.74
C HIS A 90 0.45 -11.34 -9.41
N VAL A 91 0.54 -11.14 -10.70
CA VAL A 91 1.71 -11.51 -11.51
C VAL A 91 3.01 -10.92 -10.96
N ASN A 92 2.99 -9.62 -10.63
CA ASN A 92 4.19 -8.95 -10.14
C ASN A 92 4.62 -9.49 -8.78
N VAL A 93 3.66 -9.79 -7.91
CA VAL A 93 3.94 -10.36 -6.59
C VAL A 93 4.45 -11.78 -6.71
N ALA A 94 3.85 -12.57 -7.60
CA ALA A 94 4.27 -13.96 -7.84
C ALA A 94 5.75 -14.02 -8.24
N GLU A 95 6.19 -13.10 -9.07
CA GLU A 95 7.60 -13.03 -9.49
C GLU A 95 8.52 -12.76 -8.29
N ILE A 96 8.15 -11.79 -7.45
CA ILE A 96 8.94 -11.47 -6.26
C ILE A 96 9.02 -12.68 -5.33
N VAL A 97 7.88 -13.32 -5.08
CA VAL A 97 7.81 -14.47 -4.17
C VAL A 97 8.64 -15.65 -4.69
N SER A 98 8.65 -15.86 -6.01
CA SER A 98 9.39 -16.98 -6.59
C SER A 98 10.91 -16.80 -6.53
N ARG A 99 11.40 -15.56 -6.41
CA ARG A 99 12.83 -15.26 -6.47
C ARG A 99 13.49 -15.06 -5.12
N LEU A 100 12.73 -14.69 -4.09
CA LEU A 100 13.29 -14.23 -2.84
C LEU A 100 12.80 -15.04 -1.65
N PRO A 101 13.63 -15.18 -0.60
CA PRO A 101 13.15 -15.71 0.68
C PRO A 101 12.00 -14.85 1.21
N LYS A 102 11.17 -15.44 2.07
CA LYS A 102 9.93 -14.80 2.55
C LYS A 102 10.15 -13.39 3.09
N GLU A 103 11.13 -13.20 3.96
CA GLU A 103 11.35 -11.89 4.58
C GLU A 103 11.74 -10.83 3.56
N GLN A 104 12.61 -11.19 2.62
CA GLN A 104 13.01 -10.28 1.56
C GLN A 104 11.85 -10.01 0.60
N ALA A 105 11.06 -11.03 0.30
CA ALA A 105 9.89 -10.88 -0.56
C ALA A 105 8.88 -9.92 0.08
N LEU A 106 8.59 -10.08 1.37
CA LEU A 106 7.67 -9.20 2.09
C LEU A 106 8.16 -7.75 2.08
N TYR A 107 9.46 -7.55 2.26
CA TYR A 107 10.02 -6.20 2.21
C TYR A 107 9.85 -5.58 0.82
N LYS A 108 10.14 -6.34 -0.22
CA LYS A 108 9.98 -5.85 -1.60
C LYS A 108 8.52 -5.53 -1.91
N ILE A 109 7.59 -6.33 -1.41
CA ILE A 109 6.16 -6.08 -1.60
C ILE A 109 5.75 -4.79 -0.88
N GLN A 110 6.24 -4.56 0.33
CA GLN A 110 5.96 -3.32 1.05
C GLN A 110 6.47 -2.10 0.27
N LEU A 111 7.66 -2.17 -0.28
CA LEU A 111 8.19 -1.10 -1.12
C LEU A 111 7.35 -0.91 -2.38
N ALA A 112 6.89 -2.00 -2.99
CA ALA A 112 6.05 -1.93 -4.18
C ALA A 112 4.71 -1.25 -3.87
N ILE A 113 4.13 -1.52 -2.70
CA ILE A 113 2.90 -0.87 -2.26
C ILE A 113 3.13 0.64 -2.17
N LEU A 114 4.19 1.06 -1.49
CA LEU A 114 4.50 2.47 -1.31
C LEU A 114 4.75 3.16 -2.64
N LYS A 115 5.55 2.54 -3.50
CA LYS A 115 5.85 3.09 -4.82
C LYS A 115 4.59 3.19 -5.69
N SER A 116 3.71 2.21 -5.61
CA SER A 116 2.46 2.23 -6.37
C SER A 116 1.54 3.34 -5.91
N LEU A 117 1.43 3.56 -4.59
CA LEU A 117 0.64 4.66 -4.05
C LEU A 117 1.20 6.01 -4.47
N ARG A 118 2.50 6.19 -4.38
CA ARG A 118 3.14 7.43 -4.80
C ARG A 118 2.96 7.67 -6.29
N LYS A 119 3.15 6.64 -7.11
CA LYS A 119 2.94 6.73 -8.55
C LYS A 119 1.48 7.07 -8.87
N ALA A 120 0.53 6.42 -8.20
CA ALA A 120 -0.88 6.69 -8.39
C ALA A 120 -1.20 8.15 -8.06
N TYR A 121 -0.65 8.67 -6.97
CA TYR A 121 -0.82 10.06 -6.60
C TYR A 121 -0.30 10.99 -7.70
N LEU A 122 0.91 10.76 -8.18
CA LEU A 122 1.51 11.61 -9.21
C LEU A 122 0.73 11.57 -10.52
N LEU A 123 0.25 10.39 -10.91
CA LEU A 123 -0.50 10.23 -12.16
C LEU A 123 -1.86 10.91 -12.11
N THR A 124 -2.50 10.95 -10.96
CA THR A 124 -3.87 11.43 -10.85
C THR A 124 -4.00 12.87 -10.38
N THR A 125 -2.96 13.41 -9.72
CA THR A 125 -3.02 14.78 -9.17
C THR A 125 -2.25 15.79 -9.99
N ASN A 126 -1.53 15.36 -11.02
CA ASN A 126 -0.77 16.26 -11.88
C ASN A 126 -1.07 16.01 -13.36
N PRO A 127 -2.29 16.26 -13.80
CA PRO A 127 -2.65 15.99 -15.20
C PRO A 127 -1.86 16.81 -16.19
N ALA A 128 -1.41 18.00 -15.82
CA ALA A 128 -0.61 18.84 -16.69
C ALA A 128 0.81 18.32 -16.91
N GLY A 129 1.28 17.44 -16.04
CA GLY A 129 2.62 16.86 -16.14
C GLY A 129 2.69 15.59 -16.97
N ARG A 130 1.60 15.24 -17.60
CA ARG A 130 1.56 14.03 -18.43
C ARG A 130 2.15 14.27 -19.80
#